data_af6a0a194d37509780236d713e5b9d3f
#
_entry.id   af6a0a194d37509780236d713e5b9d3f
#
_cell.length_a   1.000
_cell.length_b   1.000
_cell.length_c   1.000
_cell.angle_alpha   90.00
_cell.angle_beta   90.00
_cell.angle_gamma   90.00
#
_symmetry.space_group_name_H-M   'P 1'
#
loop_
_entity.id
_entity.type
_entity.pdbx_description
1 polymer ?
#
loop_
_entity_poly.entity_id
_entity_poly.type
_entity_poly.pdbx_seq_one_letter_code
_entity_poly.pdbx_strand_id
1 'polypeptide(L)'
;MFSSNSKVKFIPFHWAHPHHMDLRPFEREHFDLVPNYDEQLKWNAMQPHSYTALYEGKMACCFGFNQLWSGVAEGWLLTTYLVESNPISLTRGAFRVFNHVASELQLHRLQLVVDGRNELAIRWANALRFKEEGCLVGYGPDGSNHYMFARQYERTIRRNPKTTTP
;
A
#
# COMPACT_ATOMS: atom_id res chain seq x y z
N MET A 1 -6.05 -16.94 4.30
CA MET A 1 -7.27 -17.34 3.58
C MET A 1 -8.38 -16.36 3.95
N PHE A 2 -8.82 -15.56 3.02
CA PHE A 2 -9.85 -14.55 3.26
C PHE A 2 -11.21 -15.16 2.92
N SER A 3 -12.16 -15.04 3.86
CA SER A 3 -13.49 -15.70 3.88
C SER A 3 -14.19 -15.72 2.52
N SER A 4 -14.78 -16.85 2.15
CA SER A 4 -15.50 -17.12 0.90
C SER A 4 -16.78 -16.29 0.68
N ASN A 5 -17.19 -15.47 1.65
CA ASN A 5 -18.42 -14.66 1.61
C ASN A 5 -18.14 -13.14 1.65
N SER A 6 -16.90 -12.70 1.44
CA SER A 6 -16.54 -11.30 1.41
C SER A 6 -16.74 -10.72 0.01
N LYS A 7 -17.38 -9.54 -0.09
CA LYS A 7 -17.47 -8.78 -1.34
C LYS A 7 -16.12 -8.36 -1.89
N VAL A 8 -15.10 -8.33 -1.02
CA VAL A 8 -13.70 -8.00 -1.37
C VAL A 8 -12.88 -9.29 -1.44
N LYS A 9 -12.22 -9.48 -2.56
CA LYS A 9 -11.25 -10.57 -2.79
C LYS A 9 -9.90 -9.97 -3.15
N PHE A 10 -8.82 -10.63 -2.74
CA PHE A 10 -7.45 -10.25 -3.10
C PHE A 10 -6.86 -11.33 -4.00
N ILE A 11 -6.27 -10.90 -5.10
CA ILE A 11 -5.53 -11.74 -6.03
C ILE A 11 -4.10 -11.21 -6.15
N PRO A 12 -3.12 -12.02 -6.57
CA PRO A 12 -1.79 -11.54 -6.88
C PRO A 12 -1.84 -10.39 -7.89
N PHE A 13 -1.02 -9.37 -7.67
CA PHE A 13 -0.90 -8.26 -8.61
C PHE A 13 -0.22 -8.72 -9.90
N HIS A 14 -0.75 -8.26 -11.04
CA HIS A 14 -0.10 -8.37 -12.33
C HIS A 14 0.14 -6.96 -12.88
N TRP A 15 1.29 -6.72 -13.47
CA TRP A 15 1.71 -5.39 -13.95
C TRP A 15 0.73 -4.77 -14.97
N ALA A 16 -0.01 -5.60 -15.72
CA ALA A 16 -1.00 -5.12 -16.69
C ALA A 16 -2.35 -4.73 -16.06
N HIS A 17 -2.63 -5.08 -14.80
CA HIS A 17 -3.92 -4.75 -14.16
C HIS A 17 -4.26 -3.25 -14.25
N PRO A 18 -3.33 -2.30 -13.95
CA PRO A 18 -3.65 -0.87 -14.00
C PRO A 18 -4.07 -0.36 -15.38
N HIS A 19 -3.60 -1.00 -16.47
CA HIS A 19 -4.01 -0.64 -17.83
C HIS A 19 -5.50 -0.96 -18.14
N HIS A 20 -6.10 -1.86 -17.35
CA HIS A 20 -7.51 -2.26 -17.47
C HIS A 20 -8.39 -1.66 -16.37
N MET A 21 -7.84 -0.73 -15.56
CA MET A 21 -8.55 -0.07 -14.49
C MET A 21 -8.94 1.36 -14.87
N ASP A 22 -10.13 1.77 -14.43
CA ASP A 22 -10.54 3.17 -14.48
C ASP A 22 -9.92 3.92 -13.29
N LEU A 23 -8.61 4.23 -13.43
CA LEU A 23 -7.85 4.90 -12.39
C LEU A 23 -8.38 6.31 -12.13
N ARG A 24 -8.36 6.72 -10.88
CA ARG A 24 -8.70 8.09 -10.48
C ARG A 24 -7.70 9.09 -11.07
N PRO A 25 -8.08 10.37 -11.21
CA PRO A 25 -7.24 11.38 -11.88
C PRO A 25 -5.82 11.48 -11.32
N PHE A 26 -5.63 11.47 -10.00
CA PHE A 26 -4.30 11.55 -9.38
C PHE A 26 -3.40 10.35 -9.73
N GLU A 27 -3.97 9.17 -9.73
CA GLU A 27 -3.24 7.95 -10.09
C GLU A 27 -2.94 7.93 -11.58
N ARG A 28 -3.88 8.38 -12.42
CA ARG A 28 -3.68 8.49 -13.87
C ARG A 28 -2.60 9.51 -14.21
N GLU A 29 -2.63 10.69 -13.60
CA GLU A 29 -1.61 11.72 -13.78
C GLU A 29 -0.21 11.22 -13.41
N HIS A 30 -0.10 10.57 -12.25
CA HIS A 30 1.16 9.96 -11.81
C HIS A 30 1.66 8.91 -12.78
N PHE A 31 0.77 8.04 -13.24
CA PHE A 31 1.05 6.99 -14.23
C PHE A 31 1.61 7.60 -15.54
N ASP A 32 1.03 8.71 -16.01
CA ASP A 32 1.40 9.34 -17.26
C ASP A 32 2.71 10.18 -17.15
N LEU A 33 2.99 10.75 -15.97
CA LEU A 33 4.14 11.62 -15.74
C LEU A 33 5.43 10.90 -15.40
N VAL A 34 5.34 9.69 -14.80
CA VAL A 34 6.55 8.93 -14.40
C VAL A 34 7.11 8.18 -15.60
N PRO A 35 8.34 8.47 -16.04
CA PRO A 35 8.97 7.73 -17.13
C PRO A 35 9.12 6.25 -16.80
N ASN A 36 8.86 5.37 -17.77
CA ASN A 36 9.03 3.92 -17.62
C ASN A 36 8.24 3.32 -16.45
N TYR A 37 7.06 3.86 -16.17
CA TYR A 37 6.24 3.40 -15.05
C TYR A 37 5.87 1.91 -15.15
N ASP A 38 5.74 1.37 -16.37
CA ASP A 38 5.53 -0.06 -16.60
C ASP A 38 6.66 -0.93 -16.04
N GLU A 39 7.91 -0.47 -16.10
CA GLU A 39 9.04 -1.21 -15.52
C GLU A 39 8.94 -1.24 -13.99
N GLN A 40 8.47 -0.16 -13.37
CA GLN A 40 8.19 -0.15 -11.94
C GLN A 40 7.03 -1.07 -11.58
N LEU A 41 5.96 -1.12 -12.40
CA LEU A 41 4.85 -2.05 -12.18
C LEU A 41 5.28 -3.51 -12.32
N LYS A 42 6.14 -3.82 -13.29
CA LYS A 42 6.73 -5.17 -13.44
C LYS A 42 7.57 -5.54 -12.23
N TRP A 43 8.39 -4.61 -11.75
CA TRP A 43 9.19 -4.83 -10.54
C TRP A 43 8.30 -5.03 -9.31
N ASN A 44 7.24 -4.23 -9.15
CA ASN A 44 6.25 -4.40 -8.07
C ASN A 44 5.55 -5.76 -8.16
N ALA A 45 5.25 -6.25 -9.38
CA ALA A 45 4.61 -7.55 -9.57
C ALA A 45 5.51 -8.74 -9.17
N MET A 46 6.83 -8.55 -9.17
CA MET A 46 7.77 -9.56 -8.68
C MET A 46 7.91 -9.59 -7.16
N GLN A 47 7.40 -8.56 -6.46
CA GLN A 47 7.46 -8.54 -5.01
C GLN A 47 6.41 -9.48 -4.41
N PRO A 48 6.73 -10.21 -3.31
CA PRO A 48 5.86 -11.23 -2.76
C PRO A 48 4.53 -10.69 -2.19
N HIS A 49 4.50 -9.42 -1.83
CA HIS A 49 3.35 -8.77 -1.19
C HIS A 49 2.75 -7.67 -2.08
N SER A 50 2.37 -8.03 -3.29
CA SER A 50 1.67 -7.17 -4.23
C SER A 50 0.34 -7.79 -4.62
N TYR A 51 -0.73 -7.02 -4.53
CA TYR A 51 -2.12 -7.49 -4.62
C TYR A 51 -2.98 -6.61 -5.50
N THR A 52 -4.00 -7.21 -6.09
CA THR A 52 -5.14 -6.50 -6.66
C THR A 52 -6.38 -6.86 -5.85
N ALA A 53 -7.06 -5.85 -5.33
CA ALA A 53 -8.34 -6.01 -4.65
C ALA A 53 -9.47 -5.97 -5.66
N LEU A 54 -10.32 -6.99 -5.62
CA LEU A 54 -11.55 -7.05 -6.37
C LEU A 54 -12.72 -6.75 -5.44
N TYR A 55 -13.61 -5.86 -5.85
CA TYR A 55 -14.90 -5.63 -5.22
C TYR A 55 -15.99 -6.16 -6.13
N GLU A 56 -16.73 -7.17 -5.69
CA GLU A 56 -17.76 -7.86 -6.49
C GLU A 56 -17.26 -8.23 -7.92
N GLY A 57 -16.01 -8.71 -8.02
CA GLY A 57 -15.39 -9.15 -9.26
C GLY A 57 -14.74 -8.05 -10.11
N LYS A 58 -14.86 -6.76 -9.74
CA LYS A 58 -14.25 -5.64 -10.44
C LYS A 58 -12.99 -5.16 -9.71
N MET A 59 -11.94 -4.81 -10.45
CA MET A 59 -10.69 -4.29 -9.88
C MET A 59 -10.94 -2.93 -9.22
N ALA A 60 -10.77 -2.88 -7.90
CA ALA A 60 -10.97 -1.67 -7.10
C ALA A 60 -9.66 -0.93 -6.84
N CYS A 61 -8.60 -1.63 -6.54
CA CYS A 61 -7.27 -1.06 -6.37
C CYS A 61 -6.17 -2.10 -6.55
N CYS A 62 -4.97 -1.63 -6.88
CA CYS A 62 -3.72 -2.39 -6.82
C CYS A 62 -2.84 -1.78 -5.75
N PHE A 63 -2.18 -2.60 -4.96
CA PHE A 63 -1.28 -2.13 -3.91
C PHE A 63 -0.24 -3.18 -3.56
N GLY A 64 0.82 -2.76 -2.92
CA GLY A 64 1.86 -3.67 -2.47
C GLY A 64 2.82 -3.01 -1.49
N PHE A 65 3.80 -3.81 -1.08
CA PHE A 65 4.75 -3.45 -0.04
C PHE A 65 6.17 -3.80 -0.51
N ASN A 66 6.99 -2.78 -0.67
CA ASN A 66 8.38 -2.92 -1.05
C ASN A 66 9.24 -2.86 0.21
N GLN A 67 9.85 -3.97 0.59
CA GLN A 67 10.75 -3.99 1.73
C GLN A 67 12.02 -3.21 1.39
N LEU A 68 12.30 -2.15 2.15
CA LEU A 68 13.49 -1.32 1.98
C LEU A 68 14.71 -1.97 2.64
N TRP A 69 14.50 -2.49 3.85
CA TRP A 69 15.43 -3.31 4.63
C TRP A 69 14.66 -4.07 5.71
N SER A 70 15.33 -4.91 6.47
CA SER A 70 14.67 -5.72 7.50
C SER A 70 13.84 -4.87 8.46
N GLY A 71 12.55 -5.16 8.55
CA GLY A 71 11.61 -4.50 9.45
C GLY A 71 11.04 -3.18 8.95
N VAL A 72 11.42 -2.70 7.75
CA VAL A 72 10.90 -1.47 7.15
C VAL A 72 10.43 -1.72 5.73
N ALA A 73 9.21 -1.31 5.42
CA ALA A 73 8.65 -1.38 4.07
C ALA A 73 7.97 -0.06 3.67
N GLU A 74 7.88 0.16 2.37
CA GLU A 74 7.11 1.24 1.77
C GLU A 74 5.95 0.67 0.96
N GLY A 75 4.75 1.18 1.21
CA GLY A 75 3.54 0.81 0.50
C GLY A 75 3.33 1.69 -0.73
N TRP A 76 2.75 1.11 -1.77
CA TRP A 76 2.28 1.80 -2.96
C TRP A 76 0.83 1.43 -3.25
N LEU A 77 0.11 2.30 -3.95
CA LEU A 77 -1.33 2.14 -4.18
C LEU A 77 -1.74 2.82 -5.49
N LEU A 78 -2.60 2.14 -6.24
CA LEU A 78 -3.36 2.69 -7.37
C LEU A 78 -4.84 2.38 -7.17
N THR A 79 -5.72 3.37 -7.27
CA THR A 79 -7.14 3.23 -6.96
C THR A 79 -8.05 3.58 -8.13
N THR A 80 -9.25 3.00 -8.09
CA THR A 80 -10.39 3.36 -8.93
C THR A 80 -11.47 4.04 -8.08
N TYR A 81 -12.51 4.55 -8.73
CA TYR A 81 -13.69 5.13 -8.04
C TYR A 81 -14.44 4.13 -7.16
N LEU A 82 -14.23 2.82 -7.33
CA LEU A 82 -14.83 1.80 -6.46
C LEU A 82 -14.39 1.93 -5.00
N VAL A 83 -13.18 2.46 -4.75
CA VAL A 83 -12.70 2.72 -3.39
C VAL A 83 -13.53 3.81 -2.69
N GLU A 84 -13.91 4.85 -3.43
CA GLU A 84 -14.77 5.92 -2.91
C GLU A 84 -16.20 5.44 -2.62
N SER A 85 -16.72 4.59 -3.51
CA SER A 85 -18.09 4.08 -3.39
C SER A 85 -18.24 3.00 -2.30
N ASN A 86 -17.16 2.33 -1.91
CA ASN A 86 -17.18 1.19 -0.99
C ASN A 86 -16.08 1.28 0.10
N PRO A 87 -15.95 2.43 0.78
CA PRO A 87 -14.79 2.71 1.63
C PRO A 87 -14.68 1.74 2.81
N ILE A 88 -15.79 1.37 3.45
CA ILE A 88 -15.78 0.54 4.66
C ILE A 88 -15.24 -0.87 4.37
N SER A 89 -15.78 -1.51 3.33
CA SER A 89 -15.40 -2.89 2.98
C SER A 89 -13.94 -2.98 2.54
N LEU A 90 -13.50 -2.02 1.70
CA LEU A 90 -12.13 -1.97 1.20
C LEU A 90 -11.12 -1.59 2.29
N THR A 91 -11.46 -0.63 3.17
CA THR A 91 -10.60 -0.26 4.30
C THR A 91 -10.42 -1.42 5.28
N ARG A 92 -11.49 -2.14 5.61
CA ARG A 92 -11.40 -3.34 6.48
C ARG A 92 -10.54 -4.44 5.86
N GLY A 93 -10.70 -4.67 4.56
CA GLY A 93 -9.90 -5.63 3.82
C GLY A 93 -8.42 -5.24 3.81
N ALA A 94 -8.12 -4.00 3.44
CA ALA A 94 -6.77 -3.45 3.44
C ALA A 94 -6.10 -3.53 4.82
N PHE A 95 -6.83 -3.18 5.89
CA PHE A 95 -6.33 -3.24 7.25
C PHE A 95 -5.88 -4.66 7.65
N ARG A 96 -6.63 -5.68 7.25
CA ARG A 96 -6.26 -7.09 7.49
C ARG A 96 -5.00 -7.47 6.72
N VAL A 97 -4.88 -7.09 5.45
CA VAL A 97 -3.71 -7.37 4.64
C VAL A 97 -2.48 -6.67 5.21
N PHE A 98 -2.59 -5.40 5.58
CA PHE A 98 -1.48 -4.64 6.17
C PHE A 98 -0.97 -5.27 7.47
N ASN A 99 -1.86 -5.71 8.34
CA ASN A 99 -1.48 -6.38 9.58
C ASN A 99 -0.84 -7.75 9.31
N HIS A 100 -1.36 -8.49 8.34
CA HIS A 100 -0.80 -9.78 7.94
C HIS A 100 0.63 -9.61 7.39
N VAL A 101 0.83 -8.70 6.44
CA VAL A 101 2.15 -8.43 5.85
C VAL A 101 3.13 -7.90 6.90
N ALA A 102 2.68 -7.01 7.77
CA ALA A 102 3.53 -6.48 8.85
C ALA A 102 4.01 -7.60 9.79
N SER A 103 3.14 -8.55 10.10
CA SER A 103 3.49 -9.72 10.93
C SER A 103 4.45 -10.67 10.19
N GLU A 104 4.17 -10.97 8.93
CA GLU A 104 4.99 -11.89 8.13
C GLU A 104 6.39 -11.36 7.89
N LEU A 105 6.52 -10.09 7.53
CA LEU A 105 7.80 -9.40 7.32
C LEU A 105 8.45 -8.89 8.61
N GLN A 106 7.84 -9.12 9.77
CA GLN A 106 8.30 -8.63 11.08
C GLN A 106 8.59 -7.11 11.05
N LEU A 107 7.66 -6.35 10.41
CA LEU A 107 7.82 -4.91 10.29
C LEU A 107 7.70 -4.22 11.65
N HIS A 108 8.58 -3.26 11.89
CA HIS A 108 8.40 -2.27 12.95
C HIS A 108 7.96 -0.92 12.35
N ARG A 109 8.09 -0.75 11.01
CA ARG A 109 7.67 0.45 10.29
C ARG A 109 7.11 0.10 8.92
N LEU A 110 5.96 0.65 8.60
CA LEU A 110 5.43 0.72 7.24
C LEU A 110 5.18 2.19 6.91
N GLN A 111 5.68 2.65 5.77
CA GLN A 111 5.52 4.03 5.34
C GLN A 111 4.81 4.14 4.00
N LEU A 112 4.23 5.31 3.75
CA LEU A 112 3.54 5.69 2.51
C LEU A 112 3.95 7.11 2.14
N VAL A 113 4.06 7.38 0.85
CA VAL A 113 4.21 8.74 0.33
C VAL A 113 2.93 9.10 -0.42
N VAL A 114 2.30 10.20 -0.06
CA VAL A 114 0.99 10.63 -0.56
C VAL A 114 1.06 12.05 -1.10
N ASP A 115 0.54 12.27 -2.31
CA ASP A 115 0.38 13.61 -2.87
C ASP A 115 -0.51 14.45 -1.94
N GLY A 116 -0.02 15.63 -1.54
CA GLY A 116 -0.71 16.53 -0.60
C GLY A 116 -2.06 17.03 -1.09
N ARG A 117 -2.33 16.95 -2.39
CA ARG A 117 -3.62 17.31 -3.01
C ARG A 117 -4.63 16.15 -3.02
N ASN A 118 -4.17 14.94 -2.78
CA ASN A 118 -5.03 13.74 -2.79
C ASN A 118 -5.69 13.52 -1.42
N GLU A 119 -6.73 14.31 -1.15
CA GLU A 119 -7.46 14.28 0.13
C GLU A 119 -8.03 12.89 0.48
N LEU A 120 -8.46 12.13 -0.54
CA LEU A 120 -8.98 10.78 -0.30
C LEU A 120 -7.88 9.84 0.18
N ALA A 121 -6.70 9.87 -0.45
CA ALA A 121 -5.57 9.05 -0.02
C ALA A 121 -5.10 9.43 1.39
N ILE A 122 -5.08 10.72 1.72
CA ILE A 122 -4.76 11.22 3.07
C ILE A 122 -5.78 10.70 4.10
N ARG A 123 -7.08 10.81 3.80
CA ARG A 123 -8.14 10.27 4.69
C ARG A 123 -7.99 8.76 4.87
N TRP A 124 -7.66 8.05 3.80
CA TRP A 124 -7.49 6.60 3.86
C TRP A 124 -6.25 6.18 4.65
N ALA A 125 -5.13 6.89 4.50
CA ALA A 125 -3.94 6.69 5.31
C ALA A 125 -4.25 6.85 6.82
N ASN A 126 -4.98 7.92 7.18
CA ASN A 126 -5.42 8.13 8.56
C ASN A 126 -6.36 7.01 9.05
N ALA A 127 -7.33 6.57 8.23
CA ALA A 127 -8.24 5.47 8.58
C ALA A 127 -7.48 4.14 8.80
N LEU A 128 -6.38 3.93 8.10
CA LEU A 128 -5.47 2.80 8.27
C LEU A 128 -4.45 3.00 9.41
N ARG A 129 -4.61 4.06 10.21
CA ARG A 129 -3.79 4.40 11.37
C ARG A 129 -2.35 4.80 11.05
N PHE A 130 -2.10 5.32 9.85
CA PHE A 130 -0.86 6.00 9.56
C PHE A 130 -0.89 7.41 10.14
N LYS A 131 0.28 7.90 10.54
CA LYS A 131 0.48 9.27 11.02
C LYS A 131 1.38 10.02 10.05
N GLU A 132 1.05 11.28 9.79
CA GLU A 132 1.89 12.18 9.02
C GLU A 132 3.19 12.48 9.80
N GLU A 133 4.32 12.42 9.13
CA GLU A 133 5.64 12.69 9.72
C GLU A 133 6.32 13.90 9.10
N GLY A 134 5.90 14.34 7.92
CA GLY A 134 6.47 15.53 7.31
C GLY A 134 6.15 15.71 5.83
N CYS A 135 6.48 16.89 5.32
CA CYS A 135 6.31 17.27 3.93
C CYS A 135 7.59 17.03 3.13
N LEU A 136 7.46 16.37 2.00
CA LEU A 136 8.49 16.17 0.99
C LEU A 136 8.28 17.24 -0.10
N VAL A 137 8.98 18.35 0.03
CA VAL A 137 8.83 19.49 -0.87
C VAL A 137 9.32 19.16 -2.27
N GLY A 138 8.48 19.37 -3.29
CA GLY A 138 8.83 19.14 -4.68
C GLY A 138 9.08 17.68 -5.06
N TYR A 139 8.56 16.73 -4.30
CA TYR A 139 8.81 15.30 -4.48
C TYR A 139 8.09 14.70 -5.71
N GLY A 140 6.94 15.22 -6.06
CA GLY A 140 6.15 14.72 -7.17
C GLY A 140 6.82 14.92 -8.54
N PRO A 141 6.49 14.11 -9.55
CA PRO A 141 7.03 14.26 -10.89
C PRO A 141 6.69 15.60 -11.55
N ASP A 142 5.66 16.27 -11.06
CA ASP A 142 5.22 17.63 -11.46
C ASP A 142 5.74 18.72 -10.51
N GLY A 143 6.63 18.38 -9.55
CA GLY A 143 7.13 19.31 -8.53
C GLY A 143 6.17 19.54 -7.37
N SER A 144 5.08 18.78 -7.28
CA SER A 144 4.12 18.87 -6.17
C SER A 144 4.71 18.37 -4.86
N ASN A 145 4.17 18.87 -3.75
CA ASN A 145 4.54 18.43 -2.42
C ASN A 145 3.81 17.12 -2.09
N HIS A 146 4.55 16.18 -1.54
CA HIS A 146 4.02 14.94 -1.00
C HIS A 146 4.25 14.90 0.51
N TYR A 147 3.52 14.02 1.18
CA TYR A 147 3.65 13.84 2.62
C TYR A 147 4.03 12.41 2.94
N MET A 148 4.97 12.27 3.87
CA MET A 148 5.35 10.98 4.44
C MET A 148 4.36 10.63 5.55
N PHE A 149 3.75 9.45 5.42
CA PHE A 149 2.94 8.84 6.45
C PHE A 149 3.61 7.55 6.92
N ALA A 150 3.57 7.28 8.20
CA ALA A 150 4.09 6.04 8.75
C ALA A 150 3.19 5.43 9.81
N ARG A 151 3.21 4.10 9.86
CA ARG A 151 2.61 3.31 10.91
C ARG A 151 3.69 2.45 11.55
N GLN A 152 3.81 2.55 12.87
CA GLN A 152 4.74 1.75 13.64
C GLN A 152 4.04 0.52 14.20
N TYR A 153 4.77 -0.58 14.26
CA TYR A 153 4.34 -1.84 14.86
C TYR A 153 5.28 -2.19 16.03
N GLU A 154 4.72 -2.74 17.08
CA GLU A 154 5.54 -3.22 18.19
C GLU A 154 6.43 -4.37 17.73
N ARG A 155 7.73 -4.26 17.96
CA ARG A 155 8.65 -5.38 17.76
C ARG A 155 8.33 -6.45 18.80
N THR A 156 7.88 -7.60 18.36
CA THR A 156 7.94 -8.80 19.19
C THR A 156 9.42 -9.15 19.34
N ILE A 157 10.07 -8.62 20.38
CA ILE A 157 11.44 -9.02 20.73
C ILE A 157 11.34 -10.47 21.13
N ARG A 158 11.65 -11.39 20.19
CA ARG A 158 11.97 -12.75 20.56
C ARG A 158 13.25 -12.65 21.40
N ARG A 159 13.11 -12.65 22.72
CA ARG A 159 14.23 -12.91 23.63
C ARG A 159 14.78 -14.26 23.21
N ASN A 160 15.97 -14.24 22.64
CA ASN A 160 16.71 -15.47 22.38
C ASN A 160 17.09 -16.07 23.75
N PRO A 161 16.55 -17.23 24.16
CA PRO A 161 16.87 -17.81 25.46
C PRO A 161 18.14 -18.65 25.33
N LYS A 162 19.26 -18.05 24.94
CA LYS A 162 20.58 -18.73 24.99
C LYS A 162 21.70 -17.71 25.04
N THR A 163 22.03 -17.28 26.23
CA THR A 163 23.40 -17.06 26.69
C THR A 163 23.41 -17.22 28.21
N THR A 164 23.27 -18.45 28.64
CA THR A 164 23.91 -18.91 29.88
C THR A 164 25.32 -19.31 29.48
N THR A 165 26.27 -18.45 29.71
CA THR A 165 27.68 -18.80 29.73
C THR A 165 28.07 -19.08 31.19
N PRO A 166 28.80 -20.17 31.46
CA PRO A 166 29.20 -20.60 32.80
C PRO A 166 30.15 -19.63 33.47
#